data_d143cae9bd321a7cecaad4f9dc44aaf3
#
_entry.id   d143cae9bd321a7cecaad4f9dc44aaf3
#
_cell.length_a   1.000
_cell.length_b   1.000
_cell.length_c   1.000
_cell.angle_alpha   90.00
_cell.angle_beta   90.00
_cell.angle_gamma   90.00
#
_symmetry.space_group_name_H-M   'P 1'
#
loop_
_entity.id
_entity.type
_entity.pdbx_description
1 polymer ?
#
loop_
_entity_poly.entity_id
_entity_poly.type
_entity_poly.pdbx_seq_one_letter_code
_entity_poly.pdbx_strand_id
1 'polypeptide(L)'
;MLERMRSRLNWTVIRVPFDAAKVFGVRGQINVKGEINGFPFRTCLFPSKAGGHILLVNKRMQKAGRVRAGATADFHLELDPEKRIAEIPDTLKRILASDRSLRRWYDGLNQSTRNDIAKWVSEPQSEAARARRVEQIAERLLAVMDAERELPPILQVAFARNPRARDAWEQMSAARRRSHLFGIFYYRTPEGRMRRIDKMLDEASGK
;
A
#
# COMPACT_ATOMS: atom_id res chain seq x y z
N MET A 1 24.15 -13.76 -1.13
CA MET A 1 24.27 -13.47 -2.57
C MET A 1 23.00 -12.77 -3.06
N LEU A 2 23.12 -11.77 -3.94
CA LEU A 2 21.99 -11.09 -4.56
C LEU A 2 21.47 -11.90 -5.75
N GLU A 3 20.15 -12.13 -5.79
CA GLU A 3 19.49 -12.90 -6.84
C GLU A 3 18.55 -12.03 -7.65
N ARG A 4 18.34 -12.33 -8.93
CA ARG A 4 17.21 -11.79 -9.68
C ARG A 4 15.99 -12.68 -9.48
N MET A 5 14.91 -12.10 -8.96
CA MET A 5 13.66 -12.81 -8.84
C MET A 5 13.03 -12.97 -10.24
N ARG A 6 12.71 -14.20 -10.64
CA ARG A 6 12.00 -14.51 -11.88
C ARG A 6 10.53 -14.04 -11.77
N SER A 7 10.32 -12.74 -11.97
CA SER A 7 9.01 -12.10 -11.96
C SER A 7 8.95 -11.04 -13.07
N ARG A 8 7.75 -10.61 -13.45
CA ARG A 8 7.56 -9.50 -14.41
C ARG A 8 8.35 -8.23 -14.07
N LEU A 9 8.64 -8.00 -12.79
CA LEU A 9 9.30 -6.79 -12.29
C LEU A 9 10.82 -6.94 -12.13
N ASN A 10 11.37 -8.12 -12.39
CA ASN A 10 12.81 -8.39 -12.41
C ASN A 10 13.58 -7.85 -11.18
N TRP A 11 12.99 -8.01 -9.99
CA TRP A 11 13.54 -7.48 -8.74
C TRP A 11 14.85 -8.16 -8.34
N THR A 12 15.79 -7.37 -7.82
CA THR A 12 16.97 -7.89 -7.16
C THR A 12 16.64 -8.11 -5.68
N VAL A 13 16.91 -9.30 -5.19
CA VAL A 13 16.57 -9.70 -3.82
C VAL A 13 17.74 -10.38 -3.14
N ILE A 14 17.74 -10.36 -1.81
CA ILE A 14 18.58 -11.22 -0.96
C ILE A 14 17.63 -12.14 -0.20
N ARG A 15 17.90 -13.46 -0.22
CA ARG A 15 17.26 -14.38 0.72
C ARG A 15 17.94 -14.19 2.06
N VAL A 16 17.15 -13.90 3.09
CA VAL A 16 17.68 -13.77 4.46
C VAL A 16 18.14 -15.15 4.93
N PRO A 17 19.42 -15.33 5.32
CA PRO A 17 20.00 -16.64 5.59
C PRO A 17 19.62 -17.21 6.97
N PHE A 18 18.66 -16.59 7.66
CA PHE A 18 18.17 -17.01 8.97
C PHE A 18 16.65 -16.87 9.04
N ASP A 19 16.03 -17.50 10.01
CA ASP A 19 14.60 -17.33 10.28
C ASP A 19 14.32 -15.97 10.93
N ALA A 20 14.03 -14.98 10.09
CA ALA A 20 13.79 -13.62 10.53
C ALA A 20 12.54 -13.51 11.43
N ALA A 21 11.52 -14.36 11.22
CA ALA A 21 10.34 -14.38 12.09
C ALA A 21 10.69 -14.81 13.51
N LYS A 22 11.56 -15.81 13.65
CA LYS A 22 12.02 -16.30 14.95
C LYS A 22 12.96 -15.30 15.62
N VAL A 23 13.92 -14.74 14.85
CA VAL A 23 14.93 -13.81 15.39
C VAL A 23 14.31 -12.51 15.86
N PHE A 24 13.36 -11.95 15.06
CA PHE A 24 12.72 -10.66 15.38
C PHE A 24 11.40 -10.79 16.15
N GLY A 25 10.89 -12.01 16.36
CA GLY A 25 9.63 -12.26 17.06
C GLY A 25 8.38 -11.74 16.33
N VAL A 26 8.49 -11.48 15.00
CA VAL A 26 7.43 -10.87 14.18
C VAL A 26 7.09 -11.78 13.01
N ARG A 27 5.80 -12.07 12.79
CA ARG A 27 5.32 -12.86 11.66
C ARG A 27 4.91 -11.97 10.49
N GLY A 28 5.00 -12.52 9.28
CA GLY A 28 4.59 -11.83 8.06
C GLY A 28 5.63 -10.82 7.58
N GLN A 29 5.20 -9.63 7.20
CA GLN A 29 6.10 -8.57 6.77
C GLN A 29 6.80 -7.94 7.98
N ILE A 30 8.13 -7.87 7.95
CA ILE A 30 8.96 -7.37 9.07
C ILE A 30 9.63 -6.06 8.65
N ASN A 31 9.36 -4.97 9.37
CA ASN A 31 10.06 -3.71 9.15
C ASN A 31 11.50 -3.82 9.67
N VAL A 32 12.46 -3.47 8.84
CA VAL A 32 13.89 -3.51 9.19
C VAL A 32 14.59 -2.24 8.76
N LYS A 33 15.61 -1.89 9.51
CA LYS A 33 16.67 -0.95 9.16
C LYS A 33 18.01 -1.67 9.16
N GLY A 34 19.00 -1.09 8.53
CA GLY A 34 20.31 -1.71 8.48
C GLY A 34 21.21 -1.09 7.43
N GLU A 35 22.25 -1.82 7.05
CA GLU A 35 23.25 -1.39 6.09
C GLU A 35 23.54 -2.48 5.07
N ILE A 36 23.90 -2.09 3.86
CA ILE A 36 24.42 -2.94 2.81
C ILE A 36 25.76 -2.35 2.34
N ASN A 37 26.87 -3.04 2.58
CA ASN A 37 28.22 -2.54 2.33
C ASN A 37 28.42 -1.11 2.89
N GLY A 38 27.96 -0.83 4.11
CA GLY A 38 28.03 0.48 4.77
C GLY A 38 26.99 1.50 4.29
N PHE A 39 26.14 1.19 3.31
CA PHE A 39 25.05 2.07 2.91
C PHE A 39 23.80 1.84 3.74
N PRO A 40 23.34 2.83 4.54
CA PRO A 40 22.19 2.67 5.40
C PRO A 40 20.87 2.62 4.61
N PHE A 41 19.96 1.76 5.07
CA PHE A 41 18.63 1.65 4.49
C PHE A 41 17.55 1.36 5.55
N ARG A 42 16.32 1.68 5.19
CA ARG A 42 15.10 1.23 5.90
C ARG A 42 14.15 0.61 4.88
N THR A 43 13.72 -0.62 5.15
CA THR A 43 12.86 -1.38 4.23
C THR A 43 12.04 -2.40 5.00
N CYS A 44 11.45 -3.36 4.27
CA CYS A 44 10.74 -4.48 4.86
C CYS A 44 11.33 -5.79 4.34
N LEU A 45 11.32 -6.81 5.17
CA LEU A 45 11.45 -8.19 4.75
C LEU A 45 10.07 -8.72 4.37
N PHE A 46 9.99 -9.43 3.27
CA PHE A 46 8.75 -10.02 2.77
C PHE A 46 8.81 -11.54 2.94
N PRO A 47 7.73 -12.19 3.41
CA PRO A 47 7.69 -13.64 3.46
C PRO A 47 7.80 -14.22 2.04
N SER A 48 8.59 -15.28 1.90
CA SER A 48 8.77 -15.97 0.63
C SER A 48 7.88 -17.22 0.57
N LYS A 49 7.29 -17.50 -0.59
CA LYS A 49 6.56 -18.76 -0.83
C LYS A 49 7.45 -20.01 -0.67
N ALA A 50 8.75 -19.87 -0.90
CA ALA A 50 9.74 -20.92 -0.70
C ALA A 50 10.20 -21.08 0.75
N GLY A 51 9.57 -20.38 1.70
CA GLY A 51 9.97 -20.29 3.10
C GLY A 51 10.93 -19.15 3.38
N GLY A 52 11.01 -18.75 4.66
CA GLY A 52 11.84 -17.64 5.11
C GLY A 52 11.41 -16.28 4.57
N HIS A 53 12.36 -15.33 4.58
CA HIS A 53 12.13 -13.95 4.15
C HIS A 53 13.10 -13.51 3.06
N ILE A 54 12.66 -12.55 2.26
CA ILE A 54 13.47 -11.87 1.23
C ILE A 54 13.54 -10.38 1.52
N LEU A 55 14.72 -9.80 1.24
CA LEU A 55 14.99 -8.37 1.24
C LEU A 55 15.02 -7.87 -0.20
N LEU A 56 14.18 -6.89 -0.54
CA LEU A 56 14.24 -6.21 -1.84
C LEU A 56 15.39 -5.20 -1.84
N VAL A 57 16.33 -5.36 -2.76
CA VAL A 57 17.45 -4.43 -2.94
C VAL A 57 17.15 -3.50 -4.10
N ASN A 58 16.66 -2.30 -3.81
CA ASN A 58 16.29 -1.33 -4.81
C ASN A 58 17.52 -0.71 -5.51
N LYS A 59 17.28 0.02 -6.62
CA LYS A 59 18.37 0.62 -7.42
C LYS A 59 19.27 1.57 -6.62
N ARG A 60 18.71 2.30 -5.64
CA ARG A 60 19.49 3.20 -4.76
C ARG A 60 20.44 2.41 -3.88
N MET A 61 19.96 1.34 -3.26
CA MET A 61 20.80 0.44 -2.46
C MET A 61 21.86 -0.25 -3.33
N GLN A 62 21.50 -0.70 -4.55
CA GLN A 62 22.45 -1.33 -5.47
C GLN A 62 23.55 -0.35 -5.88
N LYS A 63 23.20 0.90 -6.22
CA LYS A 63 24.17 1.92 -6.62
C LYS A 63 25.08 2.33 -5.47
N ALA A 64 24.51 2.64 -4.31
CA ALA A 64 25.27 3.15 -3.16
C ALA A 64 26.08 2.05 -2.46
N GLY A 65 25.52 0.83 -2.32
CA GLY A 65 26.24 -0.33 -1.79
C GLY A 65 27.19 -0.98 -2.81
N ARG A 66 27.26 -0.47 -4.07
CA ARG A 66 28.08 -1.03 -5.16
C ARG A 66 27.86 -2.52 -5.41
N VAL A 67 26.58 -2.93 -5.37
CA VAL A 67 26.19 -4.33 -5.52
C VAL A 67 25.29 -4.54 -6.75
N ARG A 68 25.36 -5.74 -7.31
CA ARG A 68 24.53 -6.17 -8.45
C ARG A 68 24.06 -7.60 -8.26
N ALA A 69 23.07 -8.00 -9.02
CA ALA A 69 22.64 -9.40 -9.03
C ALA A 69 23.82 -10.32 -9.38
N GLY A 70 23.96 -11.42 -8.68
CA GLY A 70 25.10 -12.36 -8.73
C GLY A 70 26.25 -12.02 -7.78
N ALA A 71 26.30 -10.80 -7.23
CA ALA A 71 27.34 -10.42 -6.27
C ALA A 71 26.99 -10.84 -4.84
N THR A 72 28.01 -10.96 -4.01
CA THR A 72 27.89 -11.07 -2.56
C THR A 72 27.91 -9.67 -1.95
N ALA A 73 27.19 -9.47 -0.86
CA ALA A 73 27.20 -8.20 -0.11
C ALA A 73 27.15 -8.52 1.38
N ASP A 74 27.85 -7.71 2.16
CA ASP A 74 27.69 -7.70 3.61
C ASP A 74 26.49 -6.85 3.96
N PHE A 75 25.62 -7.35 4.82
CA PHE A 75 24.51 -6.56 5.31
C PHE A 75 24.23 -6.85 6.79
N HIS A 76 23.89 -5.79 7.46
CA HIS A 76 23.43 -5.79 8.84
C HIS A 76 21.94 -5.48 8.86
N LEU A 77 21.16 -6.17 9.69
CA LEU A 77 19.73 -6.00 9.82
C LEU A 77 19.34 -5.88 11.29
N GLU A 78 18.54 -4.85 11.57
CA GLU A 78 17.89 -4.65 12.86
C GLU A 78 16.39 -4.52 12.67
N LEU A 79 15.62 -4.92 13.69
CA LEU A 79 14.19 -4.60 13.72
C LEU A 79 14.01 -3.09 13.71
N ASP A 80 13.09 -2.60 12.88
CA ASP A 80 12.69 -1.19 12.84
C ASP A 80 11.35 -1.03 13.57
N PRO A 81 11.36 -0.71 14.88
CA PRO A 81 10.14 -0.56 15.66
C PRO A 81 9.42 0.75 15.38
N GLU A 82 10.08 1.70 14.72
CA GLU A 82 9.49 3.01 14.46
C GLU A 82 8.35 2.92 13.44
N LYS A 83 7.21 3.42 13.83
CA LYS A 83 6.08 3.59 12.90
C LYS A 83 6.47 4.59 11.82
N ARG A 84 6.42 4.17 10.57
CA ARG A 84 6.64 5.04 9.42
C ARG A 84 5.40 5.90 9.21
N ILE A 85 5.37 7.08 9.81
CA ILE A 85 4.28 8.03 9.68
C ILE A 85 4.72 9.04 8.62
N ALA A 86 4.07 9.03 7.47
CA ALA A 86 4.27 10.06 6.45
C ALA A 86 3.55 11.33 6.90
N GLU A 87 4.24 12.46 6.84
CA GLU A 87 3.63 13.75 7.14
C GLU A 87 2.57 14.09 6.09
N ILE A 88 1.42 14.54 6.59
CA ILE A 88 0.33 15.02 5.75
C ILE A 88 0.66 16.47 5.37
N PRO A 89 0.63 16.84 4.07
CA PRO A 89 0.83 18.22 3.63
C PRO A 89 -0.18 19.18 4.29
N ASP A 90 0.24 20.40 4.58
CA ASP A 90 -0.59 21.38 5.30
C ASP A 90 -1.88 21.73 4.54
N THR A 91 -1.85 21.68 3.22
CA THR A 91 -3.04 21.83 2.39
C THR A 91 -4.08 20.74 2.67
N LEU A 92 -3.67 19.49 2.78
CA LEU A 92 -4.57 18.40 3.14
C LEU A 92 -5.01 18.47 4.61
N LYS A 93 -4.12 18.89 5.52
CA LYS A 93 -4.48 19.12 6.93
C LYS A 93 -5.61 20.14 7.06
N ARG A 94 -5.54 21.25 6.29
CA ARG A 94 -6.60 22.29 6.29
C ARG A 94 -7.96 21.76 5.82
N ILE A 95 -7.97 20.97 4.74
CA ILE A 95 -9.21 20.35 4.25
C ILE A 95 -9.79 19.39 5.30
N LEU A 96 -8.95 18.53 5.88
CA LEU A 96 -9.40 17.62 6.94
C LEU A 96 -9.87 18.37 8.20
N ALA A 97 -9.32 19.55 8.49
CA ALA A 97 -9.72 20.37 9.64
C ALA A 97 -11.05 21.09 9.40
N SER A 98 -11.41 21.39 8.14
CA SER A 98 -12.68 22.07 7.80
C SER A 98 -13.91 21.17 7.91
N ASP A 99 -13.73 19.84 7.90
CA ASP A 99 -14.81 18.87 8.07
C ASP A 99 -14.46 17.84 9.17
N ARG A 100 -15.14 17.96 10.32
CA ARG A 100 -14.94 17.09 11.48
C ARG A 100 -15.29 15.61 11.18
N SER A 101 -16.28 15.36 10.32
CA SER A 101 -16.70 14.00 9.97
C SER A 101 -15.66 13.34 9.10
N LEU A 102 -15.17 14.04 8.07
CA LEU A 102 -14.11 13.59 7.20
C LEU A 102 -12.81 13.37 7.98
N ARG A 103 -12.46 14.28 8.88
CA ARG A 103 -11.28 14.15 9.74
C ARG A 103 -11.34 12.90 10.61
N ARG A 104 -12.45 12.68 11.31
CA ARG A 104 -12.65 11.50 12.16
C ARG A 104 -12.58 10.20 11.35
N TRP A 105 -13.20 10.21 10.18
CA TRP A 105 -13.19 9.07 9.28
C TRP A 105 -11.77 8.79 8.73
N TYR A 106 -11.04 9.83 8.31
CA TYR A 106 -9.64 9.74 7.88
C TYR A 106 -8.73 9.19 8.98
N ASP A 107 -8.87 9.65 10.21
CA ASP A 107 -8.08 9.17 11.35
C ASP A 107 -8.39 7.68 11.68
N GLY A 108 -9.57 7.19 11.32
CA GLY A 108 -9.95 5.77 11.38
C GLY A 108 -9.37 4.89 10.26
N LEU A 109 -8.71 5.46 9.25
CA LEU A 109 -7.97 4.68 8.26
C LEU A 109 -6.74 4.02 8.88
N ASN A 110 -6.36 2.86 8.34
CA ASN A 110 -5.10 2.24 8.77
C ASN A 110 -3.89 3.10 8.38
N GLN A 111 -2.78 2.93 9.11
CA GLN A 111 -1.57 3.75 8.93
C GLN A 111 -0.97 3.63 7.52
N SER A 112 -1.04 2.43 6.90
CA SER A 112 -0.54 2.23 5.53
C SER A 112 -1.28 3.10 4.53
N THR A 113 -2.62 3.09 4.58
CA THR A 113 -3.45 3.92 3.68
C THR A 113 -3.17 5.41 3.88
N ARG A 114 -3.03 5.88 5.13
CA ARG A 114 -2.69 7.27 5.42
C ARG A 114 -1.30 7.65 4.87
N ASN A 115 -0.33 6.76 5.01
CA ASN A 115 1.01 6.95 4.47
C ASN A 115 1.02 7.00 2.93
N ASP A 116 0.24 6.13 2.28
CA ASP A 116 0.14 6.10 0.83
C ASP A 116 -0.51 7.37 0.29
N ILE A 117 -1.56 7.87 0.95
CA ILE A 117 -2.18 9.16 0.65
C ILE A 117 -1.16 10.30 0.79
N ALA A 118 -0.48 10.39 1.93
CA ALA A 118 0.49 11.44 2.19
C ALA A 118 1.64 11.45 1.17
N LYS A 119 2.20 10.27 0.85
CA LYS A 119 3.24 10.13 -0.18
C LYS A 119 2.75 10.56 -1.54
N TRP A 120 1.57 10.06 -1.96
CA TRP A 120 1.02 10.37 -3.27
C TRP A 120 0.77 11.87 -3.46
N VAL A 121 0.26 12.55 -2.43
CA VAL A 121 0.04 14.01 -2.47
C VAL A 121 1.36 14.79 -2.50
N SER A 122 2.38 14.31 -1.79
CA SER A 122 3.68 15.00 -1.67
C SER A 122 4.65 14.74 -2.83
N GLU A 123 4.40 13.70 -3.64
CA GLU A 123 5.31 13.27 -4.71
C GLU A 123 5.59 14.33 -5.79
N PRO A 124 4.60 15.16 -6.26
CA PRO A 124 4.87 16.15 -7.29
C PRO A 124 5.81 17.25 -6.81
N GLN A 125 6.70 17.70 -7.71
CA GLN A 125 7.67 18.75 -7.40
C GLN A 125 7.01 20.14 -7.37
N SER A 126 6.04 20.41 -8.26
CA SER A 126 5.38 21.72 -8.32
C SER A 126 4.23 21.84 -7.30
N GLU A 127 4.09 23.02 -6.73
CA GLU A 127 3.02 23.33 -5.77
C GLU A 127 1.62 23.19 -6.40
N ALA A 128 1.46 23.67 -7.64
CA ALA A 128 0.21 23.53 -8.39
C ALA A 128 -0.20 22.07 -8.63
N ALA A 129 0.76 21.17 -8.87
CA ALA A 129 0.47 19.75 -9.01
C ALA A 129 0.13 19.09 -7.66
N ARG A 130 0.79 19.51 -6.57
CA ARG A 130 0.42 19.08 -5.21
C ARG A 130 -0.98 19.53 -4.84
N ALA A 131 -1.33 20.80 -5.08
CA ALA A 131 -2.68 21.32 -4.82
C ALA A 131 -3.74 20.49 -5.54
N ARG A 132 -3.56 20.23 -6.85
CA ARG A 132 -4.48 19.37 -7.62
C ARG A 132 -4.62 17.97 -7.04
N ARG A 133 -3.53 17.36 -6.55
CA ARG A 133 -3.60 16.04 -5.90
C ARG A 133 -4.32 16.11 -4.55
N VAL A 134 -4.19 17.20 -3.82
CA VAL A 134 -4.94 17.42 -2.58
C VAL A 134 -6.44 17.47 -2.85
N GLU A 135 -6.89 18.24 -3.85
CA GLU A 135 -8.27 18.29 -4.26
C GLU A 135 -8.81 16.91 -4.68
N GLN A 136 -8.06 16.22 -5.54
CA GLN A 136 -8.43 14.88 -6.00
C GLN A 136 -8.55 13.86 -4.86
N ILE A 137 -7.67 13.92 -3.86
CA ILE A 137 -7.75 12.98 -2.74
C ILE A 137 -8.89 13.36 -1.79
N ALA A 138 -9.16 14.65 -1.59
CA ALA A 138 -10.28 15.11 -0.76
C ALA A 138 -11.63 14.65 -1.35
N GLU A 139 -11.86 14.85 -2.65
CA GLU A 139 -13.03 14.33 -3.37
C GLU A 139 -13.15 12.81 -3.21
N ARG A 140 -12.05 12.07 -3.34
CA ARG A 140 -12.05 10.61 -3.22
C ARG A 140 -12.34 10.16 -1.79
N LEU A 141 -11.78 10.84 -0.78
CA LEU A 141 -12.04 10.53 0.62
C LEU A 141 -13.53 10.69 0.94
N LEU A 142 -14.15 11.79 0.49
CA LEU A 142 -15.58 12.03 0.63
C LEU A 142 -16.40 10.93 -0.07
N ALA A 143 -16.09 10.65 -1.33
CA ALA A 143 -16.80 9.63 -2.10
C ALA A 143 -16.70 8.22 -1.46
N VAL A 144 -15.55 7.87 -0.88
CA VAL A 144 -15.38 6.58 -0.17
C VAL A 144 -16.13 6.59 1.16
N MET A 145 -16.09 7.70 1.90
CA MET A 145 -16.81 7.85 3.16
C MET A 145 -18.33 7.72 2.94
N ASP A 146 -18.86 8.34 1.91
CA ASP A 146 -20.29 8.26 1.55
C ASP A 146 -20.65 6.86 1.07
N ALA A 147 -19.83 6.24 0.22
CA ALA A 147 -20.03 4.89 -0.27
C ALA A 147 -19.93 3.81 0.83
N GLU A 148 -19.26 4.11 1.95
CA GLU A 148 -19.23 3.22 3.12
C GLU A 148 -20.55 3.28 3.91
N ARG A 149 -21.22 4.43 3.90
CA ARG A 149 -22.54 4.62 4.52
C ARG A 149 -23.65 4.04 3.65
N GLU A 150 -23.61 4.36 2.37
CA GLU A 150 -24.59 3.90 1.38
C GLU A 150 -23.87 3.49 0.10
N LEU A 151 -24.05 2.22 -0.28
CA LEU A 151 -23.40 1.68 -1.47
C LEU A 151 -23.89 2.42 -2.72
N PRO A 152 -22.98 2.89 -3.58
CA PRO A 152 -23.34 3.54 -4.82
C PRO A 152 -24.19 2.65 -5.72
N PRO A 153 -25.13 3.20 -6.50
CA PRO A 153 -26.02 2.43 -7.39
C PRO A 153 -25.29 1.45 -8.30
N ILE A 154 -24.11 1.83 -8.80
CA ILE A 154 -23.28 0.96 -9.64
C ILE A 154 -22.86 -0.32 -8.92
N LEU A 155 -22.56 -0.25 -7.63
CA LEU A 155 -22.22 -1.41 -6.80
C LEU A 155 -23.46 -2.21 -6.42
N GLN A 156 -24.57 -1.54 -6.12
CA GLN A 156 -25.83 -2.22 -5.83
C GLN A 156 -26.28 -3.07 -7.02
N VAL A 157 -26.20 -2.54 -8.25
CA VAL A 157 -26.52 -3.27 -9.47
C VAL A 157 -25.55 -4.43 -9.70
N ALA A 158 -24.24 -4.21 -9.48
CA ALA A 158 -23.24 -5.26 -9.65
C ALA A 158 -23.47 -6.43 -8.67
N PHE A 159 -23.80 -6.15 -7.42
CA PHE A 159 -24.11 -7.16 -6.40
C PHE A 159 -25.46 -7.85 -6.65
N ALA A 160 -26.45 -7.13 -7.16
CA ALA A 160 -27.72 -7.76 -7.56
C ALA A 160 -27.54 -8.85 -8.65
N ARG A 161 -26.55 -8.63 -9.54
CA ARG A 161 -26.16 -9.59 -10.60
C ARG A 161 -25.24 -10.71 -10.09
N ASN A 162 -24.60 -10.52 -8.94
CA ASN A 162 -23.66 -11.48 -8.35
C ASN A 162 -23.88 -11.62 -6.83
N PRO A 163 -24.89 -12.37 -6.38
CA PRO A 163 -25.21 -12.55 -4.96
C PRO A 163 -24.06 -13.10 -4.14
N ARG A 164 -23.27 -14.06 -4.68
CA ARG A 164 -22.11 -14.64 -3.98
C ARG A 164 -21.05 -13.58 -3.65
N ALA A 165 -20.80 -12.65 -4.58
CA ALA A 165 -19.87 -11.56 -4.33
C ALA A 165 -20.43 -10.56 -3.30
N ARG A 166 -21.75 -10.36 -3.23
CA ARG A 166 -22.41 -9.58 -2.19
C ARG A 166 -22.19 -10.19 -0.82
N ASP A 167 -22.46 -11.49 -0.66
CA ASP A 167 -22.25 -12.19 0.61
C ASP A 167 -20.80 -12.09 1.07
N ALA A 168 -19.86 -12.28 0.15
CA ALA A 168 -18.43 -12.12 0.44
C ALA A 168 -18.08 -10.68 0.83
N TRP A 169 -18.68 -9.67 0.19
CA TRP A 169 -18.51 -8.27 0.56
C TRP A 169 -19.00 -7.98 1.97
N GLU A 170 -20.15 -8.49 2.35
CA GLU A 170 -20.74 -8.29 3.69
C GLU A 170 -19.88 -8.93 4.78
N GLN A 171 -19.19 -10.02 4.47
CA GLN A 171 -18.25 -10.70 5.37
C GLN A 171 -16.85 -10.03 5.44
N MET A 172 -16.54 -9.11 4.51
CA MET A 172 -15.26 -8.41 4.55
C MET A 172 -15.17 -7.47 5.75
N SER A 173 -13.94 -7.33 6.28
CA SER A 173 -13.66 -6.26 7.25
C SER A 173 -13.88 -4.87 6.64
N ALA A 174 -14.24 -3.88 7.46
CA ALA A 174 -14.40 -2.49 7.03
C ALA A 174 -13.15 -1.96 6.30
N ALA A 175 -11.95 -2.30 6.78
CA ALA A 175 -10.69 -1.92 6.14
C ALA A 175 -10.56 -2.50 4.72
N ARG A 176 -10.97 -3.74 4.50
CA ARG A 176 -10.92 -4.37 3.17
C ARG A 176 -11.95 -3.75 2.23
N ARG A 177 -13.18 -3.52 2.70
CA ARG A 177 -14.22 -2.80 1.92
C ARG A 177 -13.74 -1.41 1.50
N ARG A 178 -13.16 -0.63 2.43
CA ARG A 178 -12.57 0.68 2.12
C ARG A 178 -11.49 0.59 1.05
N SER A 179 -10.61 -0.42 1.11
CA SER A 179 -9.56 -0.62 0.10
C SER A 179 -10.14 -0.83 -1.30
N HIS A 180 -11.22 -1.62 -1.42
CA HIS A 180 -11.91 -1.79 -2.71
C HIS A 180 -12.57 -0.49 -3.19
N LEU A 181 -13.26 0.24 -2.31
CA LEU A 181 -13.87 1.53 -2.63
C LEU A 181 -12.82 2.55 -3.10
N PHE A 182 -11.69 2.66 -2.41
CA PHE A 182 -10.56 3.49 -2.87
C PHE A 182 -10.07 3.10 -4.26
N GLY A 183 -10.00 1.80 -4.56
CA GLY A 183 -9.63 1.31 -5.87
C GLY A 183 -10.65 1.66 -6.95
N ILE A 184 -11.95 1.61 -6.64
CA ILE A 184 -13.03 1.97 -7.57
C ILE A 184 -13.03 3.48 -7.84
N PHE A 185 -12.99 4.29 -6.80
CA PHE A 185 -13.00 5.76 -6.91
C PHE A 185 -11.66 6.34 -7.36
N TYR A 186 -10.62 5.51 -7.53
CA TYR A 186 -9.39 5.93 -8.21
C TYR A 186 -9.65 6.31 -9.65
N TYR A 187 -10.54 5.58 -10.33
CA TYR A 187 -10.88 5.82 -11.73
C TYR A 187 -11.96 6.90 -11.86
N ARG A 188 -11.74 7.84 -12.77
CA ARG A 188 -12.68 8.92 -13.06
C ARG A 188 -13.74 8.51 -14.08
N THR A 189 -13.38 7.61 -15.00
CA THR A 189 -14.28 7.17 -16.07
C THR A 189 -15.19 6.02 -15.61
N PRO A 190 -16.43 5.97 -16.10
CA PRO A 190 -17.36 4.87 -15.81
C PRO A 190 -16.76 3.48 -16.16
N GLU A 191 -16.10 3.38 -17.32
CA GLU A 191 -15.50 2.13 -17.81
C GLU A 191 -14.34 1.68 -16.88
N GLY A 192 -13.55 2.63 -16.40
CA GLY A 192 -12.47 2.36 -15.44
C GLY A 192 -13.01 1.84 -14.12
N ARG A 193 -14.08 2.46 -13.60
CA ARG A 193 -14.78 2.01 -12.39
C ARG A 193 -15.38 0.61 -12.57
N MET A 194 -16.04 0.37 -13.70
CA MET A 194 -16.62 -0.94 -13.98
C MET A 194 -15.56 -2.04 -13.99
N ARG A 195 -14.45 -1.88 -14.72
CA ARG A 195 -13.34 -2.84 -14.72
C ARG A 195 -12.79 -3.12 -13.31
N ARG A 196 -12.75 -2.12 -12.45
CA ARG A 196 -12.29 -2.32 -11.07
C ARG A 196 -13.33 -3.05 -10.22
N ILE A 197 -14.62 -2.80 -10.47
CA ILE A 197 -15.73 -3.54 -9.86
C ILE A 197 -15.69 -5.00 -10.27
N ASP A 198 -15.59 -5.30 -11.58
CA ASP A 198 -15.49 -6.66 -12.08
C ASP A 198 -14.34 -7.43 -11.41
N LYS A 199 -13.16 -6.81 -11.35
CA LYS A 199 -12.02 -7.39 -10.64
C LYS A 199 -12.30 -7.66 -9.17
N MET A 200 -13.01 -6.77 -8.47
CA MET A 200 -13.40 -6.96 -7.08
C MET A 200 -14.40 -8.12 -6.94
N LEU A 201 -15.36 -8.25 -7.86
CA LEU A 201 -16.33 -9.34 -7.86
C LEU A 201 -15.65 -10.70 -8.06
N ASP A 202 -14.65 -10.78 -8.96
CA ASP A 202 -13.85 -11.99 -9.17
C ASP A 202 -13.03 -12.35 -7.93
N GLU A 203 -12.32 -11.37 -7.33
CA GLU A 203 -11.58 -11.57 -6.09
C GLU A 203 -12.48 -12.01 -4.93
N ALA A 204 -13.71 -11.51 -4.86
CA ALA A 204 -14.69 -11.87 -3.83
C ALA A 204 -15.29 -13.25 -4.07
N SER A 205 -15.47 -13.65 -5.33
CA SER A 205 -16.03 -14.95 -5.71
C SER A 205 -15.02 -16.09 -5.70
N GLY A 206 -13.75 -15.81 -5.39
CA GLY A 206 -12.68 -16.82 -5.33
C GLY A 206 -12.20 -17.32 -6.71
N LYS A 207 -12.38 -16.49 -7.75
CA LYS A 207 -11.87 -16.74 -9.13
C LYS A 207 -10.49 -16.16 -9.35
#